data_19a19416323d7f52a2c1317f61593579
#
_entry.id   19a19416323d7f52a2c1317f61593579
#
_cell.length_a   1.000
_cell.length_b   1.000
_cell.length_c   1.000
_cell.angle_alpha   90.00
_cell.angle_beta   90.00
_cell.angle_gamma   90.00
#
_symmetry.space_group_name_H-M   'P 1'
#
loop_
_entity.id
_entity.type
_entity.pdbx_description
1 polymer ?
#
loop_
_entity_poly.entity_id
_entity_poly.type
_entity_poly.pdbx_seq_one_letter_code
_entity_poly.pdbx_strand_id
1 'polypeptide(L)'
;MKELVTVRFLGQCLPRNFGGIACYAYIIRNKEGLLLHESCGLAAEPNSPSSTNTVANYTALIRALEWLIKNRYSNDIIKVYGNSKLVISQINEGGVAISSNKNYISKNTLSLYTKVMKLKSKFYYISFELNNDNDNRHLDDKEVEELSLLAYIEAKTKILQQSGSGGLNNSNNKYRQELKKKLFSTAAELMMTAAK
;
A
#
# COMPACT_ATOMS: atom_id res chain seq x y z
N MET A 1 -6.94 21.90 16.47
CA MET A 1 -5.92 21.00 17.06
C MET A 1 -5.39 20.12 15.93
N LYS A 2 -4.10 19.77 15.97
CA LYS A 2 -3.52 18.81 15.02
C LYS A 2 -3.92 17.41 15.44
N GLU A 3 -4.43 16.63 14.51
CA GLU A 3 -4.86 15.27 14.76
C GLU A 3 -3.77 14.27 14.37
N LEU A 4 -3.75 13.11 15.00
CA LEU A 4 -2.91 12.01 14.60
C LEU A 4 -3.64 11.20 13.52
N VAL A 5 -2.98 11.02 12.39
CA VAL A 5 -3.46 10.17 11.30
C VAL A 5 -2.41 9.10 11.04
N THR A 6 -2.84 7.86 10.97
CA THR A 6 -1.99 6.71 10.65
C THR A 6 -2.24 6.23 9.23
N VAL A 7 -1.15 5.88 8.55
CA VAL A 7 -1.18 5.26 7.22
C VAL A 7 -0.45 3.93 7.31
N ARG A 8 -1.08 2.87 6.82
CA ARG A 8 -0.40 1.60 6.57
C ARG A 8 -0.41 1.32 5.09
N PHE A 9 0.73 0.91 4.55
CA PHE A 9 0.84 0.63 3.12
C PHE A 9 1.62 -0.66 2.85
N LEU A 10 1.26 -1.29 1.76
CA LEU A 10 1.90 -2.51 1.25
C LEU A 10 1.96 -2.48 -0.27
N GLY A 11 3.10 -2.86 -0.80
CA GLY A 11 3.27 -3.16 -2.22
C GLY A 11 3.86 -4.55 -2.40
N GLN A 12 3.23 -5.36 -3.25
CA GLN A 12 3.71 -6.69 -3.55
C GLN A 12 3.58 -7.02 -5.04
N CYS A 13 4.46 -7.87 -5.54
CA CYS A 13 4.46 -8.35 -6.91
C CYS A 13 4.40 -9.88 -6.90
N LEU A 14 3.31 -10.43 -7.42
CA LEU A 14 3.02 -11.85 -7.38
C LEU A 14 2.86 -12.43 -8.79
N PRO A 15 3.16 -13.72 -9.01
CA PRO A 15 3.74 -14.68 -8.08
C PRO A 15 5.25 -14.51 -7.89
N ARG A 16 5.89 -13.63 -8.64
CA ARG A 16 7.34 -13.36 -8.59
C ARG A 16 7.63 -11.86 -8.59
N ASN A 17 8.70 -11.48 -7.92
CA ASN A 17 9.04 -10.05 -7.73
C ASN A 17 9.55 -9.33 -9.00
N PHE A 18 9.81 -10.02 -10.09
CA PHE A 18 10.16 -9.41 -11.37
C PHE A 18 9.21 -9.92 -12.45
N GLY A 19 8.50 -9.00 -13.10
CA GLY A 19 7.59 -9.35 -14.19
C GLY A 19 6.42 -10.23 -13.73
N GLY A 20 5.91 -10.03 -12.52
CA GLY A 20 4.64 -10.55 -12.03
C GLY A 20 3.53 -9.49 -12.19
N ILE A 21 2.56 -9.53 -11.29
CA ILE A 21 1.49 -8.53 -11.15
C ILE A 21 1.81 -7.70 -9.91
N ALA A 22 2.24 -6.46 -10.08
CA ALA A 22 2.55 -5.54 -8.99
C ALA A 22 1.30 -4.82 -8.54
N CYS A 23 0.91 -5.03 -7.27
CA CYS A 23 -0.27 -4.43 -6.65
C CYS A 23 0.12 -3.58 -5.46
N TYR A 24 -0.58 -2.47 -5.27
CA TYR A 24 -0.48 -1.61 -4.11
C TYR A 24 -1.74 -1.71 -3.26
N ALA A 25 -1.59 -1.48 -1.96
CA ALA A 25 -2.68 -1.25 -1.04
C ALA A 25 -2.27 -0.27 0.05
N TYR A 26 -3.22 0.49 0.57
CA TYR A 26 -3.03 1.31 1.77
C TYR A 26 -4.34 1.54 2.51
N ILE A 27 -4.22 1.81 3.81
CA ILE A 27 -5.30 2.16 4.72
C ILE A 27 -4.91 3.41 5.49
N ILE A 28 -5.85 4.31 5.70
CA ILE A 28 -5.68 5.55 6.45
C ILE A 28 -6.73 5.58 7.57
N ARG A 29 -6.26 5.78 8.81
CA ARG A 29 -7.14 5.87 10.00
C ARG A 29 -6.84 7.14 10.80
N ASN A 30 -7.85 7.62 11.51
CA ASN A 30 -7.67 8.68 12.50
C ASN A 30 -7.15 8.13 13.83
N LYS A 31 -6.97 9.01 14.82
CA LYS A 31 -6.45 8.64 16.16
C LYS A 31 -7.36 7.68 16.93
N GLU A 32 -8.66 7.68 16.64
CA GLU A 32 -9.64 6.77 17.21
C GLU A 32 -9.68 5.40 16.52
N GLY A 33 -8.85 5.19 15.51
CA GLY A 33 -8.82 3.96 14.71
C GLY A 33 -9.93 3.88 13.65
N LEU A 34 -10.71 4.95 13.45
CA LEU A 34 -11.74 4.99 12.41
C LEU A 34 -11.11 5.05 11.03
N LEU A 35 -11.64 4.24 10.12
CA LEU A 35 -11.21 4.22 8.72
C LEU A 35 -11.59 5.53 8.03
N LEU A 36 -10.59 6.28 7.58
CA LEU A 36 -10.76 7.48 6.77
C LEU A 36 -10.76 7.15 5.28
N HIS A 37 -9.89 6.24 4.87
CA HIS A 37 -9.78 5.81 3.48
C HIS A 37 -8.98 4.53 3.34
N GLU A 38 -9.31 3.75 2.32
CA GLU A 38 -8.54 2.60 1.86
C GLU A 38 -8.52 2.56 0.34
N SER A 39 -7.48 1.98 -0.24
CA SER A 39 -7.40 1.77 -1.69
C SER A 39 -6.39 0.70 -2.03
N CYS A 40 -6.66 -0.01 -3.10
CA CYS A 40 -5.75 -0.97 -3.70
C CYS A 40 -5.86 -0.96 -5.22
N GLY A 41 -4.87 -1.52 -5.91
CA GLY A 41 -4.90 -1.63 -7.37
C GLY A 41 -3.57 -2.02 -7.99
N LEU A 42 -3.49 -1.96 -9.31
CA LEU A 42 -2.25 -2.19 -10.05
C LEU A 42 -1.28 -1.02 -9.89
N ALA A 43 -0.03 -1.35 -9.62
CA ALA A 43 1.06 -0.39 -9.49
C ALA A 43 1.85 -0.19 -10.80
N ALA A 44 1.85 -1.19 -11.67
CA ALA A 44 2.51 -1.17 -12.97
C ALA A 44 1.78 -2.10 -13.94
N GLU A 45 2.11 -1.97 -15.22
CA GLU A 45 1.65 -2.90 -16.25
C GLU A 45 2.09 -4.33 -15.89
N PRO A 46 1.16 -5.31 -15.82
CA PRO A 46 1.49 -6.69 -15.52
C PRO A 46 2.54 -7.27 -16.46
N ASN A 47 3.40 -8.13 -15.92
CA ASN A 47 4.49 -8.80 -16.65
C ASN A 47 5.54 -7.84 -17.27
N SER A 48 5.53 -6.56 -16.88
CA SER A 48 6.53 -5.58 -17.34
C SER A 48 7.77 -5.57 -16.44
N PRO A 49 8.91 -5.03 -16.91
CA PRO A 49 10.10 -4.82 -16.09
C PRO A 49 9.86 -3.88 -14.88
N SER A 50 8.84 -3.03 -14.94
CA SER A 50 8.43 -2.14 -13.85
C SER A 50 7.55 -2.85 -12.81
N SER A 51 7.09 -4.08 -13.09
CA SER A 51 6.27 -4.85 -12.16
C SER A 51 7.15 -5.47 -11.07
N THR A 52 7.35 -4.72 -9.98
CA THR A 52 8.21 -5.09 -8.84
C THR A 52 7.60 -4.70 -7.50
N ASN A 53 8.02 -5.37 -6.41
CA ASN A 53 7.65 -4.99 -5.04
C ASN A 53 7.98 -3.53 -4.73
N THR A 54 9.14 -3.05 -5.18
CA THR A 54 9.60 -1.67 -4.92
C THR A 54 8.68 -0.65 -5.58
N VAL A 55 8.34 -0.84 -6.86
CA VAL A 55 7.40 0.03 -7.57
C VAL A 55 6.02 0.00 -6.91
N ALA A 56 5.55 -1.18 -6.48
CA ALA A 56 4.27 -1.32 -5.80
C ALA A 56 4.25 -0.56 -4.46
N ASN A 57 5.31 -0.66 -3.65
CA ASN A 57 5.41 0.06 -2.38
C ASN A 57 5.46 1.58 -2.57
N TYR A 58 6.25 2.08 -3.52
CA TYR A 58 6.26 3.51 -3.84
C TYR A 58 4.90 4.00 -4.34
N THR A 59 4.21 3.20 -5.15
CA THR A 59 2.88 3.55 -5.67
C THR A 59 1.86 3.64 -4.53
N ALA A 60 1.84 2.67 -3.61
CA ALA A 60 0.99 2.70 -2.42
C ALA A 60 1.19 3.99 -1.63
N LEU A 61 2.44 4.31 -1.34
CA LEU A 61 2.81 5.49 -0.58
C LEU A 61 2.43 6.80 -1.29
N ILE A 62 2.73 6.92 -2.58
CA ILE A 62 2.35 8.09 -3.38
C ILE A 62 0.83 8.31 -3.33
N ARG A 63 0.03 7.26 -3.54
CA ARG A 63 -1.43 7.34 -3.53
C ARG A 63 -1.97 7.76 -2.17
N ALA A 64 -1.43 7.20 -1.09
CA ALA A 64 -1.79 7.57 0.27
C ALA A 64 -1.49 9.06 0.56
N LEU A 65 -0.27 9.52 0.24
CA LEU A 65 0.13 10.91 0.46
C LEU A 65 -0.67 11.89 -0.41
N GLU A 66 -0.95 11.56 -1.65
CA GLU A 66 -1.81 12.36 -2.54
C GLU A 66 -3.22 12.49 -1.97
N TRP A 67 -3.80 11.42 -1.44
CA TRP A 67 -5.11 11.44 -0.81
C TRP A 67 -5.13 12.34 0.43
N LEU A 68 -4.14 12.20 1.33
CA LEU A 68 -4.00 13.03 2.53
C LEU A 68 -3.92 14.52 2.18
N ILE A 69 -3.12 14.89 1.19
CA ILE A 69 -2.99 16.28 0.74
C ILE A 69 -4.31 16.80 0.17
N LYS A 70 -4.96 16.02 -0.69
CA LYS A 70 -6.26 16.37 -1.29
C LYS A 70 -7.35 16.60 -0.24
N ASN A 71 -7.33 15.84 0.84
CA ASN A 71 -8.30 15.90 1.93
C ASN A 71 -7.85 16.80 3.10
N ARG A 72 -6.81 17.63 2.90
CA ARG A 72 -6.36 18.69 3.82
C ARG A 72 -5.71 18.21 5.12
N TYR A 73 -5.21 16.97 5.17
CA TYR A 73 -4.47 16.42 6.31
C TYR A 73 -2.99 16.85 6.37
N SER A 74 -2.53 17.77 5.50
CA SER A 74 -1.12 18.21 5.45
C SER A 74 -0.64 18.92 6.72
N ASN A 75 -1.56 19.48 7.50
CA ASN A 75 -1.24 20.18 8.75
C ASN A 75 -1.29 19.29 9.99
N ASP A 76 -1.69 18.03 9.85
CA ASP A 76 -1.81 17.07 10.91
C ASP A 76 -0.51 16.28 11.15
N ILE A 77 -0.49 15.45 12.20
CA ILE A 77 0.62 14.57 12.52
C ILE A 77 0.40 13.25 11.80
N ILE A 78 1.24 12.96 10.80
CA ILE A 78 1.10 11.75 9.98
C ILE A 78 2.15 10.73 10.40
N LYS A 79 1.72 9.52 10.76
CA LYS A 79 2.58 8.36 10.95
C LYS A 79 2.34 7.33 9.86
N VAL A 80 3.39 6.97 9.15
CA VAL A 80 3.34 6.04 8.01
C VAL A 80 4.08 4.77 8.37
N TYR A 81 3.39 3.64 8.28
CA TYR A 81 3.92 2.31 8.55
C TYR A 81 3.93 1.48 7.27
N GLY A 82 5.03 0.77 7.05
CA GLY A 82 5.18 -0.13 5.89
C GLY A 82 6.12 -1.29 6.17
N ASN A 83 6.02 -2.35 5.40
CA ASN A 83 6.84 -3.56 5.56
C ASN A 83 8.11 -3.57 4.67
N SER A 84 8.29 -2.57 3.80
CA SER A 84 9.46 -2.49 2.93
C SER A 84 10.62 -1.76 3.59
N LYS A 85 11.54 -2.51 4.21
CA LYS A 85 12.76 -1.95 4.80
C LYS A 85 13.52 -1.06 3.81
N LEU A 86 13.62 -1.49 2.53
CA LEU A 86 14.31 -0.72 1.49
C LEU A 86 13.67 0.65 1.28
N VAL A 87 12.34 0.69 1.07
CA VAL A 87 11.64 1.95 0.78
C VAL A 87 11.67 2.88 1.99
N ILE A 88 11.44 2.37 3.19
CA ILE A 88 11.48 3.17 4.43
C ILE A 88 12.88 3.76 4.67
N SER A 89 13.94 2.95 4.54
CA SER A 89 15.33 3.45 4.69
C SER A 89 15.66 4.52 3.64
N GLN A 90 15.29 4.32 2.37
CA GLN A 90 15.53 5.30 1.31
C GLN A 90 14.86 6.64 1.61
N ILE A 91 13.64 6.63 2.15
CA ILE A 91 12.90 7.86 2.48
C ILE A 91 13.48 8.57 3.72
N ASN A 92 13.89 7.82 4.74
CA ASN A 92 14.43 8.36 5.98
C ASN A 92 15.86 8.87 5.82
N GLU A 93 16.69 8.17 5.07
CA GLU A 93 18.11 8.48 4.86
C GLU A 93 18.34 9.48 3.70
N GLY A 94 17.27 10.00 3.09
CA GLY A 94 17.36 10.99 2.02
C GLY A 94 17.88 10.45 0.69
N GLY A 95 17.79 9.13 0.47
CA GLY A 95 18.21 8.50 -0.79
C GLY A 95 19.71 8.51 -1.02
N VAL A 96 20.51 8.79 0.01
CA VAL A 96 21.94 8.79 -0.08
C VAL A 96 22.45 7.38 -0.14
N ALA A 97 22.73 6.90 -1.33
CA ALA A 97 23.80 5.95 -1.53
C ALA A 97 24.16 5.82 -2.99
N ILE A 98 24.84 6.79 -3.50
CA ILE A 98 25.59 6.61 -4.75
C ILE A 98 26.80 5.65 -4.53
N SER A 99 27.17 5.31 -3.31
CA SER A 99 28.42 4.57 -3.08
C SER A 99 28.48 3.50 -2.01
N SER A 100 27.43 3.23 -1.26
CA SER A 100 27.42 2.10 -0.30
C SER A 100 26.22 1.22 -0.46
N ASN A 101 26.35 0.31 -1.30
CA ASN A 101 25.72 -1.02 -1.56
C ASN A 101 24.37 -1.44 -0.96
N LYS A 102 23.68 -0.71 -0.08
CA LYS A 102 22.45 -1.23 0.56
C LYS A 102 21.16 -0.49 0.25
N ASN A 103 21.21 0.79 -0.11
CA ASN A 103 20.00 1.61 -0.32
C ASN A 103 19.96 2.27 -1.70
N TYR A 104 20.54 1.63 -2.71
CA TYR A 104 20.58 2.15 -4.07
C TYR A 104 19.17 2.33 -4.66
N ILE A 105 18.89 3.54 -5.14
CA ILE A 105 17.67 3.83 -5.89
C ILE A 105 17.94 3.53 -7.37
N SER A 106 17.27 2.53 -7.91
CA SER A 106 17.39 2.20 -9.33
C SER A 106 16.84 3.34 -10.20
N LYS A 107 17.35 3.45 -11.44
CA LYS A 107 16.83 4.44 -12.41
C LYS A 107 15.31 4.32 -12.57
N ASN A 108 14.76 3.12 -12.51
CA ASN A 108 13.32 2.85 -12.67
C ASN A 108 12.47 3.33 -11.47
N THR A 109 13.08 3.48 -10.30
CA THR A 109 12.37 3.91 -9.08
C THR A 109 12.70 5.35 -8.69
N LEU A 110 13.70 5.98 -9.30
CA LEU A 110 14.15 7.33 -8.97
C LEU A 110 13.03 8.38 -9.10
N SER A 111 12.24 8.30 -10.16
CA SER A 111 11.10 9.21 -10.35
C SER A 111 10.03 9.07 -9.27
N LEU A 112 9.75 7.83 -8.83
CA LEU A 112 8.81 7.55 -7.75
C LEU A 112 9.33 8.04 -6.41
N TYR A 113 10.61 7.78 -6.10
CA TYR A 113 11.28 8.33 -4.92
C TYR A 113 11.20 9.85 -4.89
N THR A 114 11.60 10.53 -5.98
CA THR A 114 11.56 12.00 -6.09
C THR A 114 10.14 12.52 -5.86
N LYS A 115 9.14 11.83 -6.39
CA LYS A 115 7.72 12.17 -6.18
C LYS A 115 7.32 12.04 -4.71
N VAL A 116 7.73 10.97 -4.02
CA VAL A 116 7.49 10.79 -2.58
C VAL A 116 8.15 11.92 -1.78
N MET A 117 9.41 12.25 -2.06
CA MET A 117 10.12 13.32 -1.35
C MET A 117 9.44 14.69 -1.54
N LYS A 118 8.96 14.98 -2.76
CA LYS A 118 8.18 16.19 -3.05
C LYS A 118 6.83 16.21 -2.31
N LEU A 119 6.16 15.06 -2.17
CA LEU A 119 4.91 14.98 -1.41
C LEU A 119 5.18 15.11 0.11
N LYS A 120 6.22 14.42 0.62
CA LYS A 120 6.67 14.48 2.01
C LYS A 120 6.89 15.92 2.48
N SER A 121 7.53 16.77 1.66
CA SER A 121 7.82 18.18 1.99
C SER A 121 6.58 19.05 2.17
N LYS A 122 5.39 18.57 1.81
CA LYS A 122 4.12 19.31 1.98
C LYS A 122 3.46 19.10 3.33
N PHE A 123 3.96 18.18 4.15
CA PHE A 123 3.39 17.87 5.46
C PHE A 123 4.11 18.64 6.56
N TYR A 124 3.34 19.13 7.52
CA TYR A 124 3.88 19.76 8.71
C TYR A 124 4.73 18.78 9.52
N TYR A 125 4.23 17.58 9.76
CA TYR A 125 4.94 16.50 10.41
C TYR A 125 4.55 15.16 9.78
N ILE A 126 5.56 14.42 9.34
CA ILE A 126 5.38 13.07 8.81
C ILE A 126 6.58 12.19 9.17
N SER A 127 6.31 11.03 9.78
CA SER A 127 7.31 9.99 10.06
C SER A 127 7.04 8.73 9.27
N PHE A 128 8.11 7.98 8.97
CA PHE A 128 8.06 6.71 8.26
C PHE A 128 8.73 5.64 9.11
N GLU A 129 8.00 4.59 9.43
CA GLU A 129 8.42 3.54 10.35
C GLU A 129 8.20 2.17 9.70
N LEU A 130 9.12 1.24 10.01
CA LEU A 130 8.95 -0.15 9.60
C LEU A 130 7.96 -0.83 10.55
N ASN A 131 7.07 -1.65 10.02
CA ASN A 131 6.22 -2.49 10.86
C ASN A 131 7.11 -3.41 11.70
N ASN A 132 6.92 -3.39 13.02
CA ASN A 132 7.64 -4.28 13.93
C ASN A 132 6.92 -5.63 14.02
N ASP A 133 7.59 -6.70 13.58
CA ASP A 133 7.08 -8.07 13.63
C ASP A 133 6.87 -8.62 15.06
N ASN A 134 7.36 -7.92 16.08
CA ASN A 134 7.39 -8.40 17.48
C ASN A 134 6.14 -8.07 18.30
N ASP A 135 5.30 -7.16 17.87
CA ASP A 135 3.99 -6.94 18.45
C ASP A 135 2.92 -7.56 17.56
N ASN A 136 1.99 -8.31 18.15
CA ASN A 136 0.83 -8.92 17.52
C ASN A 136 0.44 -8.18 16.24
N ARG A 137 0.58 -8.85 15.07
CA ARG A 137 0.30 -8.28 13.74
C ARG A 137 -0.90 -7.37 13.86
N HIS A 138 -0.66 -6.08 13.74
CA HIS A 138 -1.72 -5.10 13.87
C HIS A 138 -2.84 -5.49 12.91
N LEU A 139 -4.08 -5.40 13.34
CA LEU A 139 -5.25 -5.73 12.49
C LEU A 139 -5.15 -5.04 11.12
N ASP A 140 -4.67 -3.80 11.11
CA ASP A 140 -4.46 -3.00 9.90
C ASP A 140 -3.42 -3.61 8.93
N ASP A 141 -2.38 -4.30 9.42
CA ASP A 141 -1.38 -4.94 8.55
C ASP A 141 -2.01 -6.09 7.78
N LYS A 142 -2.86 -6.86 8.46
CA LYS A 142 -3.62 -7.94 7.84
C LYS A 142 -4.65 -7.42 6.84
N GLU A 143 -5.33 -6.32 7.15
CA GLU A 143 -6.27 -5.69 6.24
C GLU A 143 -5.57 -5.17 4.97
N VAL A 144 -4.41 -4.54 5.10
CA VAL A 144 -3.61 -4.08 3.95
C VAL A 144 -3.13 -5.27 3.11
N GLU A 145 -2.73 -6.40 3.72
CA GLU A 145 -2.38 -7.62 3.00
C GLU A 145 -3.58 -8.18 2.22
N GLU A 146 -4.75 -8.26 2.85
CA GLU A 146 -5.99 -8.73 2.21
C GLU A 146 -6.42 -7.82 1.05
N LEU A 147 -6.31 -6.50 1.19
CA LEU A 147 -6.55 -5.53 0.12
C LEU A 147 -5.60 -5.71 -1.06
N SER A 148 -4.30 -5.89 -0.80
CA SER A 148 -3.31 -6.12 -1.84
C SER A 148 -3.55 -7.43 -2.59
N LEU A 149 -3.95 -8.47 -1.88
CA LEU A 149 -4.31 -9.76 -2.48
C LEU A 149 -5.59 -9.65 -3.32
N LEU A 150 -6.57 -8.87 -2.87
CA LEU A 150 -7.77 -8.58 -3.65
C LEU A 150 -7.44 -7.93 -4.99
N ALA A 151 -6.57 -6.90 -4.98
CA ALA A 151 -6.10 -6.25 -6.19
C ALA A 151 -5.40 -7.22 -7.16
N TYR A 152 -4.56 -8.12 -6.62
CA TYR A 152 -3.91 -9.17 -7.41
C TYR A 152 -4.92 -10.12 -8.08
N ILE A 153 -5.91 -10.61 -7.32
CA ILE A 153 -6.94 -11.52 -7.85
C ILE A 153 -7.77 -10.83 -8.95
N GLU A 154 -8.15 -9.57 -8.74
CA GLU A 154 -8.90 -8.80 -9.73
C GLU A 154 -8.09 -8.57 -11.01
N ALA A 155 -6.82 -8.23 -10.90
CA ALA A 155 -5.94 -8.05 -12.05
C ALA A 155 -5.72 -9.36 -12.82
N LYS A 156 -5.42 -10.44 -12.10
CA LYS A 156 -5.24 -11.79 -12.70
C LYS A 156 -6.50 -12.25 -13.42
N THR A 157 -7.67 -12.04 -12.84
CA THR A 157 -8.94 -12.39 -13.47
C THR A 157 -9.17 -11.63 -14.78
N LYS A 158 -8.87 -10.32 -14.80
CA LYS A 158 -8.98 -9.50 -16.02
C LYS A 158 -8.01 -9.98 -17.11
N ILE A 159 -6.77 -10.31 -16.77
CA ILE A 159 -5.78 -10.82 -17.72
C ILE A 159 -6.25 -12.12 -18.35
N LEU A 160 -6.76 -13.05 -17.53
CA LEU A 160 -7.29 -14.35 -18.03
C LEU A 160 -8.51 -14.18 -18.94
N GLN A 161 -9.39 -13.23 -18.65
CA GLN A 161 -10.52 -12.90 -19.52
C GLN A 161 -10.09 -12.35 -20.87
N GLN A 162 -9.06 -11.50 -20.90
CA GLN A 162 -8.54 -10.92 -22.13
C GLN A 162 -7.76 -11.91 -22.99
N SER A 163 -7.12 -12.91 -22.39
CA SER A 163 -6.36 -13.94 -23.10
C SER A 163 -7.23 -15.06 -23.72
N GLY A 164 -8.55 -14.95 -23.65
CA GLY A 164 -9.47 -15.90 -24.30
C GLY A 164 -9.52 -17.30 -23.69
N SER A 165 -8.76 -17.55 -22.62
CA SER A 165 -8.82 -18.80 -21.85
C SER A 165 -10.03 -18.78 -20.91
N GLY A 166 -11.21 -18.96 -21.48
CA GLY A 166 -12.54 -18.84 -20.85
C GLY A 166 -12.90 -19.90 -19.81
N GLY A 167 -11.96 -20.37 -19.05
CA GLY A 167 -12.15 -21.20 -17.87
C GLY A 167 -11.99 -20.37 -16.59
N LEU A 168 -12.92 -19.48 -16.29
CA LEU A 168 -13.00 -18.86 -14.96
C LEU A 168 -13.20 -19.97 -13.93
N ASN A 169 -12.13 -20.34 -13.24
CA ASN A 169 -12.24 -21.22 -12.10
C ASN A 169 -13.19 -20.56 -11.08
N ASN A 170 -14.34 -21.19 -10.84
CA ASN A 170 -15.34 -20.80 -9.83
C ASN A 170 -14.72 -20.52 -8.45
N SER A 171 -13.59 -21.16 -8.14
CA SER A 171 -12.80 -20.93 -6.92
C SER A 171 -12.27 -19.50 -6.77
N ASN A 172 -11.77 -18.86 -7.83
CA ASN A 172 -11.26 -17.49 -7.75
C ASN A 172 -12.39 -16.47 -7.50
N ASN A 173 -13.58 -16.74 -8.07
CA ASN A 173 -14.74 -15.87 -7.87
C ASN A 173 -15.31 -16.01 -6.45
N LYS A 174 -15.34 -17.23 -5.92
CA LYS A 174 -15.76 -17.52 -4.54
C LYS A 174 -14.81 -16.85 -3.53
N TYR A 175 -13.49 -17.02 -3.70
CA TYR A 175 -12.48 -16.44 -2.82
C TYR A 175 -12.52 -14.89 -2.84
N ARG A 176 -12.73 -14.28 -4.02
CA ARG A 176 -12.94 -12.83 -4.16
C ARG A 176 -14.16 -12.34 -3.38
N GLN A 177 -15.28 -13.07 -3.46
CA GLN A 177 -16.50 -12.71 -2.75
C GLN A 177 -16.33 -12.88 -1.23
N GLU A 178 -15.62 -13.91 -0.78
CA GLU A 178 -15.32 -14.15 0.63
C GLU A 178 -14.41 -13.04 1.21
N LEU A 179 -13.35 -12.66 0.49
CA LEU A 179 -12.48 -11.55 0.88
C LEU A 179 -13.24 -10.22 0.97
N LYS A 180 -14.08 -9.90 -0.03
CA LYS A 180 -14.91 -8.70 0.02
C LYS A 180 -15.86 -8.72 1.21
N LYS A 181 -16.56 -9.83 1.46
CA LYS A 181 -17.44 -9.97 2.63
C LYS A 181 -16.69 -9.75 3.94
N LYS A 182 -15.48 -10.31 4.06
CA LYS A 182 -14.66 -10.19 5.26
C LYS A 182 -14.20 -8.75 5.50
N LEU A 183 -13.71 -8.06 4.45
CA LEU A 183 -13.33 -6.64 4.53
C LEU A 183 -14.52 -5.75 4.94
N PHE A 184 -15.71 -6.00 4.35
CA PHE A 184 -16.91 -5.24 4.71
C PHE A 184 -17.44 -5.56 6.11
N SER A 185 -17.33 -6.82 6.60
CA SER A 185 -17.77 -7.17 7.96
C SER A 185 -16.87 -6.55 9.02
N THR A 186 -15.56 -6.55 8.81
CA THR A 186 -14.59 -5.93 9.74
C THR A 186 -14.80 -4.41 9.82
N ALA A 187 -15.06 -3.74 8.71
CA ALA A 187 -15.39 -2.32 8.70
C ALA A 187 -16.72 -2.00 9.44
N ALA A 188 -17.72 -2.85 9.28
CA ALA A 188 -19.03 -2.69 9.96
C ALA A 188 -18.92 -2.93 11.46
N GLU A 189 -18.15 -3.94 11.90
CA GLU A 189 -17.92 -4.24 13.32
C GLU A 189 -17.15 -3.11 14.02
N LEU A 190 -16.15 -2.52 13.36
CA LEU A 190 -15.43 -1.36 13.89
C LEU A 190 -16.31 -0.12 14.00
N MET A 191 -17.23 0.11 13.06
CA MET A 191 -18.21 1.21 13.17
C MET A 191 -19.19 1.00 14.31
N MET A 192 -19.60 -0.24 14.60
CA MET A 192 -20.52 -0.55 15.73
C MET A 192 -19.83 -0.45 17.09
N THR A 193 -18.53 -0.73 17.17
CA THR A 193 -17.76 -0.59 18.43
C THR A 193 -17.41 0.86 18.75
N ALA A 194 -17.23 1.71 17.73
CA ALA A 194 -16.96 3.14 17.91
C ALA A 194 -18.22 3.98 18.27
N ALA A 195 -19.40 3.41 18.11
CA ALA A 195 -20.69 4.07 18.45
C ALA A 195 -21.19 3.77 19.88
N LYS A 196 -20.41 3.04 20.67
CA LYS A 196 -20.65 2.76 22.10
C LYS A 196 -19.68 3.54 22.98
#